data_8a7a66f4b99b5ea066deb3e00533d56f
#
_entry.id   8a7a66f4b99b5ea066deb3e00533d56f
#
_cell.length_a   1.000
_cell.length_b   1.000
_cell.length_c   1.000
_cell.angle_alpha   90.00
_cell.angle_beta   90.00
_cell.angle_gamma   90.00
#
_symmetry.space_group_name_H-M   'P 1'
#
loop_
_entity.id
_entity.type
_entity.pdbx_description
1 polymer ?
#
loop_
_entity_poly.entity_id
_entity_poly.type
_entity_poly.pdbx_seq_one_letter_code
_entity_poly.pdbx_strand_id
1 'polypeptide(L)'
;VFNNKELNDDELSELLEIVEKANNNEPITFFEILTAAYFYKAADYPENINLIETGLFHRYDATNILNQNLASVITSIGLDHLDWLPKNEQTIEKIIFEKTSKLLNSNIVVAKQSSNEITEHIKKTIKDNKSKKLFFNQDYSYSESENNFFYYEDELGGIKLPNPNLNGQFQLENISTAI
;
A
#
# COMPACT_ATOMS: atom_id res chain seq x y z
N VAL A 1 10.70 2.84 11.59
CA VAL A 1 11.97 3.54 11.33
C VAL A 1 11.67 5.01 11.09
N PHE A 2 12.29 5.91 11.87
CA PHE A 2 12.15 7.36 11.74
C PHE A 2 13.53 7.97 11.46
N ASN A 3 13.65 8.77 10.41
CA ASN A 3 14.93 9.35 9.97
C ASN A 3 16.06 8.31 9.85
N ASN A 4 15.75 7.16 9.23
CA ASN A 4 16.65 6.01 9.06
C ASN A 4 17.15 5.39 10.38
N LYS A 5 16.48 5.64 11.50
CA LYS A 5 16.80 5.05 12.80
C LYS A 5 15.61 4.24 13.32
N GLU A 6 15.87 3.04 13.78
CA GLU A 6 14.89 2.24 14.52
C GLU A 6 14.70 2.80 15.93
N LEU A 7 13.49 2.65 16.47
CA LEU A 7 13.24 2.91 17.89
C LEU A 7 13.95 1.81 18.70
N ASN A 8 14.50 2.20 19.85
CA ASN A 8 14.95 1.22 20.83
C ASN A 8 13.78 0.74 21.70
N ASP A 9 14.01 -0.28 22.54
CA ASP A 9 12.97 -0.91 23.35
C ASP A 9 12.34 0.07 24.35
N ASP A 10 13.12 0.98 24.93
CA ASP A 10 12.62 1.98 25.88
C ASP A 10 11.71 2.99 25.19
N GLU A 11 12.12 3.51 24.03
CA GLU A 11 11.33 4.44 23.21
C GLU A 11 10.01 3.79 22.75
N LEU A 12 10.06 2.51 22.35
CA LEU A 12 8.87 1.78 21.96
C LEU A 12 7.92 1.57 23.14
N SER A 13 8.46 1.16 24.29
CA SER A 13 7.69 0.93 25.52
C SER A 13 6.96 2.21 25.95
N GLU A 14 7.67 3.34 25.97
CA GLU A 14 7.08 4.65 26.30
C GLU A 14 5.92 5.02 25.36
N LEU A 15 6.09 4.80 24.05
CA LEU A 15 5.04 5.06 23.06
C LEU A 15 3.81 4.17 23.28
N LEU A 16 4.00 2.89 23.58
CA LEU A 16 2.91 1.97 23.86
C LEU A 16 2.16 2.36 25.12
N GLU A 17 2.83 2.76 26.19
CA GLU A 17 2.22 3.26 27.42
C GLU A 17 1.38 4.53 27.18
N ILE A 18 1.85 5.45 26.33
CA ILE A 18 1.10 6.65 25.95
C ILE A 18 -0.19 6.27 25.25
N VAL A 19 -0.14 5.34 24.28
CA VAL A 19 -1.30 4.89 23.52
C VAL A 19 -2.29 4.13 24.42
N GLU A 20 -1.81 3.23 25.26
CA GLU A 20 -2.64 2.45 26.19
C GLU A 20 -3.39 3.37 27.15
N LYS A 21 -2.70 4.37 27.71
CA LYS A 21 -3.32 5.37 28.57
C LYS A 21 -4.37 6.21 27.83
N ALA A 22 -4.11 6.60 26.57
CA ALA A 22 -5.07 7.35 25.75
C ALA A 22 -6.30 6.49 25.40
N ASN A 23 -6.11 5.18 25.24
CA ASN A 23 -7.18 4.21 25.00
C ASN A 23 -8.00 3.87 26.26
N ASN A 24 -7.70 4.45 27.43
CA ASN A 24 -8.35 4.18 28.73
C ASN A 24 -8.37 2.70 29.11
N ASN A 25 -7.39 1.92 28.73
CA ASN A 25 -7.27 0.47 28.91
C ASN A 25 -8.46 -0.33 28.31
N GLU A 26 -9.14 0.22 27.31
CA GLU A 26 -10.13 -0.54 26.54
C GLU A 26 -9.44 -1.62 25.68
N PRO A 27 -10.15 -2.70 25.33
CA PRO A 27 -9.57 -3.73 24.47
C PRO A 27 -9.06 -3.16 23.16
N ILE A 28 -7.79 -3.44 22.84
CA ILE A 28 -7.12 -3.02 21.61
C ILE A 28 -6.26 -4.18 21.11
N THR A 29 -6.21 -4.38 19.80
CA THR A 29 -5.36 -5.41 19.22
C THR A 29 -3.90 -4.96 19.16
N PHE A 30 -2.99 -5.92 19.08
CA PHE A 30 -1.55 -5.62 18.94
C PHE A 30 -1.24 -4.76 17.70
N PHE A 31 -1.92 -5.02 16.59
CA PHE A 31 -1.73 -4.22 15.38
C PHE A 31 -2.26 -2.79 15.53
N GLU A 32 -3.41 -2.62 16.16
CA GLU A 32 -3.99 -1.28 16.39
C GLU A 32 -3.11 -0.42 17.31
N ILE A 33 -2.60 -0.98 18.41
CA ILE A 33 -1.76 -0.22 19.34
C ILE A 33 -0.43 0.19 18.69
N LEU A 34 0.19 -0.72 17.89
CA LEU A 34 1.40 -0.39 17.14
C LEU A 34 1.15 0.68 16.06
N THR A 35 0.01 0.58 15.38
CA THR A 35 -0.38 1.56 14.36
C THR A 35 -0.61 2.94 14.98
N ALA A 36 -1.29 3.00 16.13
CA ALA A 36 -1.50 4.25 16.85
C ALA A 36 -0.17 4.84 17.37
N ALA A 37 0.72 4.01 17.92
CA ALA A 37 2.06 4.43 18.35
C ALA A 37 2.88 4.98 17.18
N TYR A 38 2.79 4.33 16.01
CA TYR A 38 3.44 4.81 14.79
C TYR A 38 2.93 6.19 14.39
N PHE A 39 1.61 6.40 14.29
CA PHE A 39 1.05 7.70 13.90
C PHE A 39 1.35 8.79 14.93
N TYR A 40 1.29 8.46 16.21
CA TYR A 40 1.66 9.39 17.28
C TYR A 40 3.11 9.85 17.11
N LYS A 41 4.05 8.92 16.90
CA LYS A 41 5.46 9.25 16.70
C LYS A 41 5.73 9.94 15.38
N ALA A 42 5.04 9.58 14.30
CA ALA A 42 5.19 10.19 12.99
C ALA A 42 4.84 11.70 12.99
N ALA A 43 3.96 12.13 13.89
CA ALA A 43 3.60 13.54 14.04
C ALA A 43 4.79 14.44 14.46
N ASP A 44 5.85 13.88 15.05
CA ASP A 44 7.08 14.60 15.36
C ASP A 44 7.91 14.94 14.10
N TYR A 45 7.56 14.37 12.96
CA TYR A 45 8.32 14.47 11.70
C TYR A 45 7.44 14.94 10.54
N PRO A 46 6.89 16.17 10.59
CA PRO A 46 5.89 16.64 9.62
C PRO A 46 6.43 16.78 8.20
N GLU A 47 7.75 16.88 8.02
CA GLU A 47 8.40 16.99 6.71
C GLU A 47 8.67 15.62 6.06
N ASN A 48 8.44 14.51 6.78
CA ASN A 48 8.69 13.18 6.27
C ASN A 48 7.51 12.67 5.43
N ILE A 49 7.83 11.88 4.41
CA ILE A 49 6.85 11.04 3.71
C ILE A 49 6.75 9.72 4.47
N ASN A 50 5.53 9.36 4.85
CA ASN A 50 5.24 8.11 5.53
C ASN A 50 4.83 7.05 4.51
N LEU A 51 5.57 5.95 4.45
CA LEU A 51 5.20 4.77 3.67
C LEU A 51 4.47 3.80 4.61
N ILE A 52 3.19 3.58 4.35
CA ILE A 52 2.31 2.79 5.21
C ILE A 52 1.80 1.58 4.45
N GLU A 53 2.12 0.40 4.96
CA GLU A 53 1.58 -0.86 4.48
C GLU A 53 0.31 -1.21 5.27
N THR A 54 -0.76 -1.58 4.54
CA THR A 54 -2.02 -2.05 5.12
C THR A 54 -1.83 -3.44 5.75
N GLY A 55 -2.33 -3.66 6.96
CA GLY A 55 -2.22 -4.94 7.65
C GLY A 55 -3.12 -6.02 7.06
N LEU A 56 -4.44 -5.79 7.06
CA LEU A 56 -5.42 -6.75 6.55
C LEU A 56 -6.50 -6.06 5.72
N PHE A 57 -6.58 -6.43 4.43
CA PHE A 57 -7.46 -5.74 3.48
C PHE A 57 -7.15 -4.23 3.41
N HIS A 58 -8.11 -3.35 3.61
CA HIS A 58 -7.92 -1.91 3.73
C HIS A 58 -9.12 -1.22 4.39
N ARG A 59 -10.32 -1.66 4.04
CA ARG A 59 -11.57 -0.96 4.36
C ARG A 59 -11.77 -0.68 5.85
N TYR A 60 -11.38 -1.62 6.70
CA TYR A 60 -11.48 -1.54 8.16
C TYR A 60 -10.12 -1.73 8.84
N ASP A 61 -9.04 -1.58 8.10
CA ASP A 61 -7.70 -1.68 8.66
C ASP A 61 -7.37 -0.47 9.54
N ALA A 62 -6.60 -0.70 10.60
CA ALA A 62 -6.20 0.37 11.53
C ALA A 62 -5.42 1.49 10.85
N THR A 63 -4.74 1.21 9.73
CA THR A 63 -4.03 2.21 8.94
C THR A 63 -4.95 3.14 8.15
N ASN A 64 -6.22 2.77 7.96
CA ASN A 64 -7.20 3.54 7.16
C ASN A 64 -7.93 4.60 7.99
N ILE A 65 -7.22 5.30 8.85
CA ILE A 65 -7.76 6.42 9.67
C ILE A 65 -7.43 7.79 9.10
N LEU A 66 -6.59 7.85 8.08
CA LEU A 66 -6.15 9.09 7.47
C LEU A 66 -7.27 9.73 6.66
N ASN A 67 -7.33 11.06 6.67
CA ASN A 67 -8.29 11.83 5.86
C ASN A 67 -7.71 12.21 4.49
N GLN A 68 -6.41 12.11 4.32
CA GLN A 68 -5.69 12.42 3.08
C GLN A 68 -4.38 11.64 3.02
N ASN A 69 -3.92 11.37 1.81
CA ASN A 69 -2.61 10.81 1.52
C ASN A 69 -2.08 11.40 0.20
N LEU A 70 -0.81 11.17 -0.11
CA LEU A 70 -0.20 11.60 -1.37
C LEU A 70 -0.62 10.67 -2.52
N ALA A 71 -0.57 9.37 -2.25
CA ALA A 71 -0.96 8.33 -3.19
C ALA A 71 -1.39 7.06 -2.46
N SER A 72 -2.22 6.26 -3.14
CA SER A 72 -2.53 4.88 -2.78
C SER A 72 -1.95 3.97 -3.85
N VAL A 73 -1.21 2.95 -3.44
CA VAL A 73 -0.62 1.96 -4.34
C VAL A 73 -1.36 0.62 -4.15
N ILE A 74 -1.92 0.11 -5.22
CA ILE A 74 -2.53 -1.22 -5.28
C ILE A 74 -1.54 -2.16 -5.95
N THR A 75 -0.90 -3.00 -5.15
CA THR A 75 -0.02 -4.07 -5.63
C THR A 75 -0.81 -5.21 -6.27
N SER A 76 -0.16 -6.28 -6.71
CA SER A 76 -0.85 -7.43 -7.27
C SER A 76 -1.84 -8.05 -6.28
N ILE A 77 -3.10 -8.20 -6.69
CA ILE A 77 -4.17 -8.80 -5.88
C ILE A 77 -4.35 -10.26 -6.29
N GLY A 78 -4.39 -11.14 -5.29
CA GLY A 78 -4.69 -12.56 -5.43
C GLY A 78 -5.69 -13.05 -4.39
N LEU A 79 -6.00 -14.33 -4.42
CA LEU A 79 -6.80 -15.00 -3.40
C LEU A 79 -5.96 -15.12 -2.12
N ASP A 80 -6.23 -14.27 -1.16
CA ASP A 80 -5.53 -14.20 0.12
C ASP A 80 -6.51 -13.88 1.24
N HIS A 81 -6.14 -14.22 2.48
CA HIS A 81 -6.94 -13.93 3.67
C HIS A 81 -8.39 -14.44 3.63
N LEU A 82 -8.65 -15.55 2.92
CA LEU A 82 -9.99 -16.11 2.74
C LEU A 82 -10.66 -16.48 4.06
N ASP A 83 -9.88 -16.90 5.07
CA ASP A 83 -10.38 -17.28 6.40
C ASP A 83 -11.04 -16.12 7.16
N TRP A 84 -10.78 -14.88 6.75
CA TRP A 84 -11.40 -13.67 7.30
C TRP A 84 -12.71 -13.27 6.60
N LEU A 85 -13.10 -14.01 5.56
CA LEU A 85 -14.34 -13.79 4.83
C LEU A 85 -15.33 -14.93 5.05
N PRO A 86 -16.64 -14.63 5.11
CA PRO A 86 -17.67 -15.67 5.09
C PRO A 86 -17.48 -16.60 3.89
N LYS A 87 -17.72 -17.89 4.05
CA LYS A 87 -17.50 -18.90 3.00
C LYS A 87 -18.14 -18.56 1.65
N ASN A 88 -19.30 -17.93 1.68
CA ASN A 88 -20.03 -17.50 0.48
C ASN A 88 -19.50 -16.18 -0.13
N GLU A 89 -18.52 -15.54 0.52
CA GLU A 89 -17.89 -14.31 0.05
C GLU A 89 -16.38 -14.48 -0.25
N GLN A 90 -15.88 -15.70 -0.23
CA GLN A 90 -14.47 -16.02 -0.50
C GLN A 90 -14.17 -15.97 -2.01
N THR A 91 -14.29 -14.79 -2.59
CA THR A 91 -14.08 -14.53 -4.02
C THR A 91 -13.08 -13.44 -4.27
N ILE A 92 -12.47 -13.41 -5.45
CA ILE A 92 -11.50 -12.38 -5.84
C ILE A 92 -12.16 -10.98 -5.87
N GLU A 93 -13.39 -10.89 -6.29
CA GLU A 93 -14.16 -9.64 -6.35
C GLU A 93 -14.35 -9.06 -4.95
N LYS A 94 -14.62 -9.92 -3.96
CA LYS A 94 -14.77 -9.50 -2.58
C LYS A 94 -13.44 -9.00 -2.02
N ILE A 95 -12.33 -9.68 -2.29
CA ILE A 95 -10.99 -9.24 -1.89
C ILE A 95 -10.67 -7.88 -2.53
N ILE A 96 -10.93 -7.71 -3.83
CA ILE A 96 -10.75 -6.43 -4.51
C ILE A 96 -11.56 -5.33 -3.81
N PHE A 97 -12.84 -5.60 -3.52
CA PHE A 97 -13.70 -4.66 -2.82
C PHE A 97 -13.14 -4.27 -1.44
N GLU A 98 -12.73 -5.26 -0.62
CA GLU A 98 -12.18 -4.99 0.72
C GLU A 98 -10.85 -4.21 0.68
N LYS A 99 -10.04 -4.44 -0.36
CA LYS A 99 -8.75 -3.74 -0.53
C LYS A 99 -8.88 -2.36 -1.15
N THR A 100 -9.92 -2.05 -1.93
CA THR A 100 -9.92 -0.85 -2.78
C THR A 100 -11.13 0.08 -2.62
N SER A 101 -12.23 -0.37 -1.99
CA SER A 101 -13.48 0.41 -1.94
C SER A 101 -13.43 1.67 -1.08
N LYS A 102 -12.43 1.82 -0.20
CA LYS A 102 -12.29 2.95 0.73
C LYS A 102 -11.01 3.76 0.52
N LEU A 103 -10.40 3.65 -0.66
CA LEU A 103 -9.24 4.47 -1.00
C LEU A 103 -9.61 5.96 -0.99
N LEU A 104 -8.70 6.79 -0.49
CA LEU A 104 -8.86 8.22 -0.45
C LEU A 104 -8.85 8.84 -1.86
N ASN A 105 -9.37 10.07 -1.99
CA ASN A 105 -9.34 10.82 -3.24
C ASN A 105 -7.96 11.47 -3.48
N SER A 106 -6.96 10.63 -3.69
CA SER A 106 -5.58 10.97 -4.01
C SER A 106 -5.14 10.23 -5.26
N ASN A 107 -3.91 10.35 -5.71
CA ASN A 107 -3.41 9.53 -6.81
C ASN A 107 -3.52 8.05 -6.47
N ILE A 108 -3.99 7.24 -7.41
CA ILE A 108 -4.06 5.78 -7.28
C ILE A 108 -3.17 5.16 -8.36
N VAL A 109 -2.19 4.40 -7.93
CA VAL A 109 -1.31 3.62 -8.83
C VAL A 109 -1.68 2.16 -8.70
N VAL A 110 -1.98 1.51 -9.83
CA VAL A 110 -2.36 0.10 -9.89
C VAL A 110 -1.26 -0.67 -10.59
N ALA A 111 -0.57 -1.51 -9.83
CA ALA A 111 0.47 -2.39 -10.32
C ALA A 111 -0.08 -3.44 -11.31
N LYS A 112 0.82 -4.13 -11.99
CA LYS A 112 0.48 -5.27 -12.85
C LYS A 112 -0.34 -6.28 -12.08
N GLN A 113 -1.46 -6.69 -12.65
CA GLN A 113 -2.33 -7.74 -12.11
C GLN A 113 -2.13 -9.04 -12.87
N SER A 114 -2.47 -10.18 -12.26
CA SER A 114 -2.33 -11.50 -12.86
C SER A 114 -3.28 -11.74 -14.05
N SER A 115 -4.35 -10.95 -14.16
CA SER A 115 -5.28 -11.00 -15.30
C SER A 115 -5.93 -9.64 -15.57
N ASN A 116 -6.39 -9.46 -16.82
CA ASN A 116 -7.19 -8.28 -17.18
C ASN A 116 -8.52 -8.22 -16.43
N GLU A 117 -9.09 -9.36 -16.07
CA GLU A 117 -10.35 -9.43 -15.32
C GLU A 117 -10.20 -8.77 -13.95
N ILE A 118 -9.12 -9.06 -13.22
CA ILE A 118 -8.81 -8.39 -11.93
C ILE A 118 -8.67 -6.88 -12.14
N THR A 119 -7.95 -6.46 -13.17
CA THR A 119 -7.78 -5.04 -13.49
C THR A 119 -9.13 -4.35 -13.73
N GLU A 120 -10.04 -4.97 -14.50
CA GLU A 120 -11.36 -4.41 -14.77
C GLU A 120 -12.26 -4.39 -13.51
N HIS A 121 -12.15 -5.38 -12.62
CA HIS A 121 -12.83 -5.35 -11.33
C HIS A 121 -12.31 -4.23 -10.42
N ILE A 122 -10.99 -4.01 -10.38
CA ILE A 122 -10.40 -2.86 -9.65
C ILE A 122 -10.96 -1.55 -10.22
N LYS A 123 -10.90 -1.35 -11.55
CA LYS A 123 -11.44 -0.14 -12.22
C LYS A 123 -12.90 0.10 -11.85
N LYS A 124 -13.72 -0.94 -11.89
CA LYS A 124 -15.15 -0.87 -11.53
C LYS A 124 -15.33 -0.45 -10.07
N THR A 125 -14.54 -0.98 -9.14
CA THR A 125 -14.66 -0.68 -7.71
C THR A 125 -14.26 0.77 -7.40
N ILE A 126 -13.21 1.27 -8.05
CA ILE A 126 -12.71 2.65 -7.81
C ILE A 126 -13.24 3.68 -8.81
N LYS A 127 -14.26 3.33 -9.63
CA LYS A 127 -14.75 4.22 -10.71
C LYS A 127 -15.20 5.59 -10.20
N ASP A 128 -15.86 5.63 -9.04
CA ASP A 128 -16.43 6.86 -8.47
C ASP A 128 -15.41 7.67 -7.64
N ASN A 129 -14.22 7.12 -7.42
CA ASN A 129 -13.12 7.84 -6.81
C ASN A 129 -12.61 8.90 -7.81
N LYS A 130 -12.48 10.15 -7.36
CA LYS A 130 -12.14 11.32 -8.22
C LYS A 130 -10.65 11.48 -8.49
N SER A 131 -9.82 10.57 -8.02
CA SER A 131 -8.37 10.61 -8.17
C SER A 131 -7.91 10.46 -9.62
N LYS A 132 -6.69 10.90 -9.90
CA LYS A 132 -5.93 10.40 -11.05
C LYS A 132 -5.61 8.92 -10.78
N LYS A 133 -5.84 8.08 -11.77
CA LYS A 133 -5.59 6.63 -11.70
C LYS A 133 -4.59 6.27 -12.76
N LEU A 134 -3.52 5.58 -12.37
CA LEU A 134 -2.46 5.12 -13.25
C LEU A 134 -2.45 3.59 -13.23
N PHE A 135 -2.63 2.98 -14.39
CA PHE A 135 -2.68 1.53 -14.56
C PHE A 135 -1.48 1.03 -15.34
N PHE A 136 -0.89 -0.04 -14.86
CA PHE A 136 0.15 -0.74 -15.60
C PHE A 136 -0.32 -1.13 -17.02
N ASN A 137 0.57 -1.03 -18.02
CA ASN A 137 0.34 -1.21 -19.46
C ASN A 137 -0.69 -0.26 -20.10
N GLN A 138 -1.15 0.77 -19.38
CA GLN A 138 -2.00 1.84 -19.95
C GLN A 138 -1.34 3.20 -19.77
N ASP A 139 -0.93 3.52 -18.56
CA ASP A 139 -0.38 4.81 -18.19
C ASP A 139 1.14 4.74 -17.96
N TYR A 140 1.65 3.57 -17.60
CA TYR A 140 3.07 3.28 -17.46
C TYR A 140 3.37 1.81 -17.78
N SER A 141 4.60 1.53 -18.16
CA SER A 141 5.06 0.18 -18.47
C SER A 141 6.55 0.01 -18.21
N TYR A 142 7.01 -1.22 -18.23
CA TYR A 142 8.43 -1.53 -18.29
C TYR A 142 8.72 -2.65 -19.29
N SER A 143 9.94 -2.68 -19.77
CA SER A 143 10.49 -3.79 -20.53
C SER A 143 11.91 -4.14 -20.05
N GLU A 144 12.24 -5.41 -20.07
CA GLU A 144 13.60 -5.86 -19.76
C GLU A 144 14.58 -5.39 -20.83
N SER A 145 15.77 -5.05 -20.43
CA SER A 145 16.86 -4.64 -21.31
C SER A 145 18.12 -5.48 -21.02
N GLU A 146 19.07 -5.44 -21.94
CA GLU A 146 20.36 -6.11 -21.76
C GLU A 146 21.20 -5.50 -20.65
N ASN A 147 22.22 -6.27 -20.18
CA ASN A 147 23.23 -5.81 -19.23
C ASN A 147 22.72 -5.36 -17.86
N ASN A 148 21.72 -6.05 -17.32
CA ASN A 148 21.16 -5.76 -15.99
C ASN A 148 20.48 -4.38 -15.90
N PHE A 149 19.79 -3.97 -16.96
CA PHE A 149 18.97 -2.77 -17.04
C PHE A 149 17.55 -3.13 -17.40
N PHE A 150 16.61 -2.20 -17.12
CA PHE A 150 15.24 -2.20 -17.64
C PHE A 150 14.92 -0.82 -18.20
N TYR A 151 13.89 -0.76 -19.03
CA TYR A 151 13.37 0.46 -19.61
C TYR A 151 12.00 0.73 -19.04
N TYR A 152 11.83 1.88 -18.38
CA TYR A 152 10.55 2.37 -17.87
C TYR A 152 10.01 3.44 -18.80
N GLU A 153 8.69 3.48 -19.00
CA GLU A 153 8.01 4.45 -19.84
C GLU A 153 6.67 4.86 -19.23
N ASP A 154 6.37 6.15 -19.29
CA ASP A 154 5.09 6.76 -18.92
C ASP A 154 4.78 7.98 -19.81
N GLU A 155 3.79 8.81 -19.42
CA GLU A 155 3.39 10.02 -20.17
C GLU A 155 4.50 11.09 -20.30
N LEU A 156 5.52 11.06 -19.45
CA LEU A 156 6.65 11.99 -19.46
C LEU A 156 7.77 11.53 -20.41
N GLY A 157 7.74 10.26 -20.83
CA GLY A 157 8.72 9.64 -21.71
C GLY A 157 9.33 8.38 -21.13
N GLY A 158 10.42 7.92 -21.72
CA GLY A 158 11.10 6.68 -21.33
C GLY A 158 12.47 6.92 -20.71
N ILE A 159 12.84 6.08 -19.75
CA ILE A 159 14.14 6.09 -19.09
C ILE A 159 14.70 4.68 -18.93
N LYS A 160 16.01 4.54 -19.18
CA LYS A 160 16.74 3.30 -18.92
C LYS A 160 17.35 3.34 -17.53
N LEU A 161 16.99 2.34 -16.71
CA LEU A 161 17.38 2.26 -15.30
C LEU A 161 18.11 0.93 -15.03
N PRO A 162 19.03 0.88 -14.04
CA PRO A 162 19.60 -0.38 -13.59
C PRO A 162 18.54 -1.23 -12.91
N ASN A 163 18.65 -2.55 -13.03
CA ASN A 163 17.80 -3.46 -12.29
C ASN A 163 17.96 -3.26 -10.78
N PRO A 164 16.90 -3.47 -9.99
CA PRO A 164 16.98 -3.36 -8.54
C PRO A 164 17.94 -4.41 -7.96
N ASN A 165 18.57 -4.08 -6.86
CA ASN A 165 19.45 -5.02 -6.11
C ASN A 165 18.66 -6.06 -5.30
N LEU A 166 17.33 -6.09 -5.41
CA LEU A 166 16.48 -7.05 -4.77
C LEU A 166 16.27 -8.27 -5.66
N ASN A 167 16.33 -9.46 -5.09
CA ASN A 167 16.14 -10.71 -5.81
C ASN A 167 14.66 -10.99 -6.09
N GLY A 168 14.35 -11.50 -7.27
CA GLY A 168 13.01 -11.93 -7.67
C GLY A 168 12.55 -11.29 -8.98
N GLN A 169 11.90 -12.07 -9.84
CA GLN A 169 11.41 -11.60 -11.14
C GLN A 169 10.35 -10.49 -11.01
N PHE A 170 9.57 -10.52 -9.92
CA PHE A 170 8.54 -9.50 -9.62
C PHE A 170 9.12 -8.14 -9.20
N GLN A 171 10.43 -8.02 -8.97
CA GLN A 171 11.02 -6.75 -8.54
C GLN A 171 11.00 -5.67 -9.63
N LEU A 172 11.01 -6.05 -10.90
CA LEU A 172 10.83 -5.09 -11.99
C LEU A 172 9.40 -4.52 -12.01
N GLU A 173 8.40 -5.34 -11.66
CA GLU A 173 7.01 -4.91 -11.50
C GLU A 173 6.88 -3.93 -10.31
N ASN A 174 7.50 -4.27 -9.18
CA ASN A 174 7.47 -3.44 -7.97
C ASN A 174 8.15 -2.08 -8.20
N ILE A 175 9.37 -2.07 -8.75
CA ILE A 175 10.09 -0.81 -8.97
C ILE A 175 9.40 0.06 -10.02
N SER A 176 8.84 -0.52 -11.10
CA SER A 176 8.08 0.25 -12.09
C SER A 176 6.80 0.87 -11.53
N THR A 177 6.24 0.26 -10.48
CA THR A 177 5.06 0.81 -9.78
C THR A 177 5.46 1.94 -8.80
N ALA A 178 6.71 1.94 -8.32
CA ALA A 178 7.24 2.92 -7.37
C ALA A 178 7.81 4.19 -8.03
N ILE A 179 8.10 4.16 -9.34
CA ILE A 179 8.57 5.31 -10.14
C ILE A 179 7.40 6.23 -10.46
#